data_e7268f85c4609edbf1524a59b8ac787e
#
_entry.id   e7268f85c4609edbf1524a59b8ac787e
#
_cell.length_a   1.000
_cell.length_b   1.000
_cell.length_c   1.000
_cell.angle_alpha   90.00
_cell.angle_beta   90.00
_cell.angle_gamma   90.00
#
_symmetry.space_group_name_H-M   'P 1'
#
loop_
_entity.id
_entity.type
_entity.pdbx_description
1 polymer ?
#
loop_
_entity_poly.entity_id
_entity_poly.type
_entity_poly.pdbx_seq_one_letter_code
_entity_poly.pdbx_strand_id
1 'polypeptide(L)'
;MKKKSILMAAIAVMLVAVLVVGGTLAYFTDTKSATNTFTMGNVKIALDEQQKGENGLEAFEQNKTLVPGKSNDGNAVSKIVTVKNTGANDAWLWVELKIPKYLVSKEYPTNESKNALHWNSYGCFNVEYNSGNYWGLATNDGIVDANHKVTDPKMVAVEDGLWNDYKYVGTETIGGIEYVVIRTTMAKTLPAGKTSLPCLAQVYMDWRVTTSEDGT
;
A
#
# COMPACT_ATOMS: atom_id res chain seq x y z
N MET A 1 -79.67 8.71 -29.79
CA MET A 1 -78.42 8.20 -30.42
C MET A 1 -77.17 8.86 -29.87
N LYS A 2 -77.19 10.16 -29.55
CA LYS A 2 -75.98 10.89 -29.09
C LYS A 2 -75.33 10.38 -27.79
N LYS A 3 -76.12 9.87 -26.81
CA LYS A 3 -75.57 9.37 -25.52
C LYS A 3 -74.72 8.08 -25.66
N LYS A 4 -75.10 7.17 -26.56
CA LYS A 4 -74.37 5.93 -26.81
C LYS A 4 -73.03 6.21 -27.50
N SER A 5 -72.97 7.18 -28.42
CA SER A 5 -71.74 7.58 -29.11
C SER A 5 -70.75 8.23 -28.13
N ILE A 6 -71.23 9.04 -27.18
CA ILE A 6 -70.39 9.68 -26.17
C ILE A 6 -69.80 8.63 -25.21
N LEU A 7 -70.61 7.65 -24.82
CA LEU A 7 -70.15 6.55 -23.97
C LEU A 7 -69.07 5.69 -24.68
N MET A 8 -69.31 5.39 -25.95
CA MET A 8 -68.30 4.66 -26.77
C MET A 8 -67.00 5.41 -26.95
N ALA A 9 -67.10 6.74 -27.15
CA ALA A 9 -65.93 7.59 -27.22
C ALA A 9 -65.14 7.65 -25.90
N ALA A 10 -65.86 7.74 -24.77
CA ALA A 10 -65.23 7.73 -23.44
C ALA A 10 -64.51 6.40 -23.14
N ILE A 11 -65.12 5.27 -23.51
CA ILE A 11 -64.50 3.96 -23.33
C ILE A 11 -63.26 3.83 -24.23
N ALA A 12 -63.29 4.31 -25.46
CA ALA A 12 -62.15 4.26 -26.38
C ALA A 12 -60.97 5.10 -25.84
N VAL A 13 -61.23 6.30 -25.32
CA VAL A 13 -60.19 7.14 -24.69
C VAL A 13 -59.61 6.47 -23.47
N MET A 14 -60.43 5.83 -22.64
CA MET A 14 -59.95 5.13 -21.44
C MET A 14 -59.08 3.93 -21.77
N LEU A 15 -59.42 3.17 -22.81
CA LEU A 15 -58.62 2.04 -23.32
C LEU A 15 -57.25 2.50 -23.89
N VAL A 16 -57.24 3.61 -24.62
CA VAL A 16 -55.99 4.18 -25.12
C VAL A 16 -55.12 4.69 -23.95
N ALA A 17 -55.67 5.33 -22.94
CA ALA A 17 -54.95 5.76 -21.75
C ALA A 17 -54.33 4.60 -20.98
N VAL A 18 -55.04 3.48 -20.82
CA VAL A 18 -54.53 2.26 -20.16
C VAL A 18 -53.41 1.62 -21.00
N LEU A 19 -53.52 1.59 -22.32
CA LEU A 19 -52.47 1.08 -23.17
C LEU A 19 -51.19 1.92 -23.16
N VAL A 20 -51.33 3.27 -23.10
CA VAL A 20 -50.19 4.19 -23.01
C VAL A 20 -49.50 4.07 -21.66
N VAL A 21 -50.26 4.04 -20.56
CA VAL A 21 -49.70 3.87 -19.22
C VAL A 21 -49.09 2.49 -19.02
N GLY A 22 -49.78 1.44 -19.46
CA GLY A 22 -49.30 0.08 -19.40
C GLY A 22 -48.03 -0.15 -20.25
N GLY A 23 -47.98 0.43 -21.46
CA GLY A 23 -46.84 0.36 -22.36
C GLY A 23 -45.61 1.12 -21.80
N THR A 24 -45.83 2.28 -21.20
CA THR A 24 -44.73 3.04 -20.54
C THR A 24 -44.25 2.33 -19.29
N LEU A 25 -45.10 1.78 -18.45
CA LEU A 25 -44.69 0.98 -17.31
C LEU A 25 -43.92 -0.28 -17.71
N ALA A 26 -44.34 -0.98 -18.75
CA ALA A 26 -43.64 -2.14 -19.29
C ALA A 26 -42.24 -1.75 -19.84
N TYR A 27 -42.14 -0.60 -20.50
CA TYR A 27 -40.85 -0.09 -20.99
C TYR A 27 -39.88 0.27 -19.85
N PHE A 28 -40.39 0.83 -18.74
CA PHE A 28 -39.58 1.16 -17.60
C PHE A 28 -39.33 -0.01 -16.63
N THR A 29 -40.10 -1.09 -16.72
CA THR A 29 -39.92 -2.28 -15.86
C THR A 29 -39.13 -3.40 -16.55
N ASP A 30 -38.81 -3.28 -17.85
CA ASP A 30 -37.78 -4.13 -18.47
C ASP A 30 -36.39 -3.65 -18.11
N THR A 31 -36.16 -3.44 -16.83
CA THR A 31 -34.82 -3.47 -16.26
C THR A 31 -34.38 -4.93 -16.32
N LYS A 32 -33.68 -5.29 -17.37
CA LYS A 32 -32.76 -6.42 -17.30
C LYS A 32 -31.78 -6.10 -16.19
N SER A 33 -32.07 -6.55 -14.98
CA SER A 33 -31.07 -6.65 -13.93
C SER A 33 -30.09 -7.72 -14.40
N ALA A 34 -29.09 -7.31 -15.17
CA ALA A 34 -27.87 -8.07 -15.25
C ALA A 34 -27.32 -8.04 -13.81
N THR A 35 -27.58 -9.10 -13.07
CA THR A 35 -26.88 -9.36 -11.81
C THR A 35 -25.44 -9.64 -12.22
N ASN A 36 -24.68 -8.58 -12.42
CA ASN A 36 -23.24 -8.69 -12.42
C ASN A 36 -22.87 -9.07 -10.99
N THR A 37 -22.80 -10.36 -10.76
CA THR A 37 -22.17 -10.90 -9.57
C THR A 37 -20.70 -10.57 -9.75
N PHE A 38 -20.28 -9.39 -9.29
CA PHE A 38 -18.89 -9.13 -9.01
C PHE A 38 -18.55 -10.03 -7.83
N THR A 39 -18.05 -11.21 -8.14
CA THR A 39 -17.35 -12.00 -7.14
C THR A 39 -16.11 -11.19 -6.82
N MET A 40 -16.17 -10.36 -5.76
CA MET A 40 -14.98 -9.73 -5.22
C MET A 40 -14.06 -10.88 -4.84
N GLY A 41 -12.97 -10.98 -5.57
CA GLY A 41 -11.96 -11.98 -5.30
C GLY A 41 -11.57 -11.88 -3.82
N ASN A 42 -11.35 -13.01 -3.17
CA ASN A 42 -10.95 -13.05 -1.78
C ASN A 42 -9.49 -12.59 -1.67
N VAL A 43 -9.28 -11.27 -1.65
CA VAL A 43 -7.98 -10.65 -1.38
C VAL A 43 -7.86 -10.48 0.12
N LYS A 44 -6.88 -11.16 0.71
CA LYS A 44 -6.50 -11.00 2.11
C LYS A 44 -5.00 -10.81 2.18
N ILE A 45 -4.57 -9.83 2.94
CA ILE A 45 -3.15 -9.57 3.17
C ILE A 45 -2.84 -9.62 4.66
N ALA A 46 -1.64 -10.03 4.99
CA ALA A 46 -1.06 -9.95 6.32
C ALA A 46 0.28 -9.21 6.21
N LEU A 47 0.51 -8.28 7.12
CA LEU A 47 1.80 -7.61 7.29
C LEU A 47 2.64 -8.45 8.25
N ASP A 48 3.90 -8.67 7.91
CA ASP A 48 4.88 -9.33 8.77
C ASP A 48 6.05 -8.38 9.00
N GLU A 49 6.33 -8.11 10.27
CA GLU A 49 7.42 -7.23 10.70
C GLU A 49 8.47 -8.05 11.43
N GLN A 50 9.66 -8.06 10.89
CA GLN A 50 10.80 -8.81 11.40
C GLN A 50 12.01 -7.90 11.62
N GLN A 51 12.97 -8.39 12.37
CA GLN A 51 14.29 -7.81 12.54
C GLN A 51 15.36 -8.88 12.37
N LYS A 52 16.58 -8.46 12.13
CA LYS A 52 17.72 -9.35 12.13
C LYS A 52 18.09 -9.71 13.58
N GLY A 53 18.09 -10.97 13.90
CA GLY A 53 18.57 -11.55 15.14
C GLY A 53 19.89 -12.27 14.97
N GLU A 54 20.39 -12.89 16.02
CA GLU A 54 21.65 -13.65 16.00
C GLU A 54 21.60 -14.89 15.10
N ASN A 55 20.44 -15.54 15.04
CA ASN A 55 20.24 -16.80 14.32
C ASN A 55 19.36 -16.66 13.08
N GLY A 56 19.20 -15.46 12.54
CA GLY A 56 18.37 -15.17 11.37
C GLY A 56 17.29 -14.13 11.67
N LEU A 57 16.20 -14.18 10.92
CA LEU A 57 15.09 -13.23 11.12
C LEU A 57 14.22 -13.67 12.30
N GLU A 58 13.85 -12.71 13.13
CA GLU A 58 12.96 -12.87 14.27
C GLU A 58 11.88 -11.78 14.28
N ALA A 59 10.84 -11.93 15.09
CA ALA A 59 9.78 -10.94 15.22
C ALA A 59 10.34 -9.58 15.65
N PHE A 60 9.84 -8.49 15.03
CA PHE A 60 10.31 -7.15 15.36
C PHE A 60 9.93 -6.77 16.79
N GLU A 61 10.91 -6.38 17.57
CA GLU A 61 10.70 -5.82 18.91
C GLU A 61 10.32 -4.35 18.82
N GLN A 62 9.22 -4.00 19.45
CA GLN A 62 8.75 -2.61 19.52
C GLN A 62 9.65 -1.76 20.42
N ASN A 63 9.52 -0.43 20.29
CA ASN A 63 10.21 0.55 21.14
C ASN A 63 11.75 0.55 21.03
N LYS A 64 12.28 0.26 19.85
CA LYS A 64 13.73 0.39 19.60
C LYS A 64 14.16 1.84 19.73
N THR A 65 15.27 2.05 20.39
CA THR A 65 15.90 3.38 20.47
C THR A 65 16.68 3.65 19.18
N LEU A 66 16.40 4.78 18.56
CA LEU A 66 17.19 5.27 17.43
C LEU A 66 18.37 6.08 17.93
N VAL A 67 19.56 5.72 17.51
CA VAL A 67 20.80 6.42 17.82
C VAL A 67 21.37 6.97 16.50
N PRO A 68 21.90 8.22 16.50
CA PRO A 68 22.53 8.77 15.30
C PRO A 68 23.61 7.85 14.75
N GLY A 69 23.55 7.60 13.45
CA GLY A 69 24.45 6.66 12.77
C GLY A 69 24.31 6.74 11.26
N LYS A 70 24.85 5.76 10.58
CA LYS A 70 24.78 5.61 9.13
C LYS A 70 24.03 4.33 8.77
N SER A 71 23.58 4.27 7.52
CA SER A 71 23.15 3.02 6.94
C SER A 71 24.24 1.97 7.12
N ASN A 72 23.87 0.76 7.48
CA ASN A 72 24.76 -0.40 7.65
C ASN A 72 25.79 -0.30 8.81
N ASP A 73 25.69 0.66 9.69
CA ASP A 73 26.41 0.63 10.96
C ASP A 73 25.55 -0.05 12.05
N GLY A 74 26.16 -0.34 13.18
CA GLY A 74 25.47 -1.01 14.30
C GLY A 74 24.33 -0.19 14.94
N ASN A 75 24.15 1.07 14.52
CA ASN A 75 23.10 1.97 15.02
C ASN A 75 21.84 1.96 14.16
N ALA A 76 21.91 1.38 12.95
CA ALA A 76 20.73 1.21 12.12
C ALA A 76 19.82 0.11 12.69
N VAL A 77 18.54 0.42 12.84
CA VAL A 77 17.55 -0.54 13.33
C VAL A 77 17.04 -1.36 12.15
N SER A 78 17.31 -2.67 12.18
CA SER A 78 16.72 -3.61 11.24
C SER A 78 15.21 -3.64 11.45
N LYS A 79 14.44 -3.31 10.42
CA LYS A 79 12.98 -3.38 10.40
C LYS A 79 12.53 -3.88 9.04
N ILE A 80 12.42 -5.19 8.93
CA ILE A 80 12.14 -5.89 7.69
C ILE A 80 10.63 -6.11 7.62
N VAL A 81 9.98 -5.42 6.67
CA VAL A 81 8.53 -5.45 6.53
C VAL A 81 8.15 -6.11 5.21
N THR A 82 7.43 -7.23 5.30
CA THR A 82 6.91 -7.96 4.16
C THR A 82 5.39 -8.01 4.18
N VAL A 83 4.79 -8.21 3.02
CA VAL A 83 3.35 -8.41 2.87
C VAL A 83 3.09 -9.80 2.34
N LYS A 84 2.27 -10.58 3.03
CA LYS A 84 1.83 -11.90 2.60
C LYS A 84 0.42 -11.82 2.04
N ASN A 85 0.22 -12.35 0.83
CA ASN A 85 -1.11 -12.54 0.28
C ASN A 85 -1.69 -13.87 0.81
N THR A 86 -2.62 -13.78 1.74
CA THR A 86 -3.31 -14.94 2.33
C THR A 86 -4.67 -15.20 1.66
N GLY A 87 -5.01 -14.42 0.63
CA GLY A 87 -6.21 -14.59 -0.17
C GLY A 87 -6.06 -15.65 -1.26
N ALA A 88 -7.11 -15.84 -2.02
CA ALA A 88 -7.18 -16.80 -3.13
C ALA A 88 -6.86 -16.16 -4.50
N ASN A 89 -6.75 -14.85 -4.57
CA ASN A 89 -6.49 -14.12 -5.80
C ASN A 89 -5.25 -13.25 -5.68
N ASP A 90 -4.62 -12.96 -6.82
CA ASP A 90 -3.51 -12.02 -6.89
C ASP A 90 -3.93 -10.62 -6.43
N ALA A 91 -3.04 -9.90 -5.79
CA ALA A 91 -3.31 -8.61 -5.20
C ALA A 91 -2.36 -7.51 -5.72
N TRP A 92 -2.92 -6.36 -6.09
CA TRP A 92 -2.14 -5.14 -6.20
C TRP A 92 -1.89 -4.57 -4.81
N LEU A 93 -0.63 -4.29 -4.50
CA LEU A 93 -0.22 -3.82 -3.19
C LEU A 93 0.34 -2.40 -3.22
N TRP A 94 0.03 -1.66 -2.18
CA TRP A 94 0.71 -0.44 -1.80
C TRP A 94 0.89 -0.43 -0.28
N VAL A 95 1.94 0.25 0.17
CA VAL A 95 2.26 0.41 1.59
C VAL A 95 2.51 1.88 1.87
N GLU A 96 2.01 2.36 2.99
CA GLU A 96 2.29 3.71 3.49
C GLU A 96 3.18 3.63 4.72
N LEU A 97 4.19 4.50 4.74
CA LEU A 97 4.93 4.82 5.94
C LEU A 97 4.49 6.19 6.44
N LYS A 98 4.18 6.27 7.73
CA LYS A 98 3.84 7.51 8.42
C LYS A 98 5.00 7.90 9.31
N ILE A 99 5.68 8.97 8.94
CA ILE A 99 6.88 9.46 9.62
C ILE A 99 6.52 10.74 10.37
N PRO A 100 6.78 10.83 11.68
CA PRO A 100 6.54 12.08 12.41
C PRO A 100 7.22 13.25 11.70
N LYS A 101 6.49 14.32 11.46
CA LYS A 101 6.96 15.44 10.65
C LYS A 101 8.23 16.11 11.20
N TYR A 102 8.43 16.09 12.52
CA TYR A 102 9.63 16.60 13.15
C TYR A 102 10.90 15.78 12.88
N LEU A 103 10.76 14.56 12.31
CA LEU A 103 11.88 13.70 11.90
C LEU A 103 12.24 13.83 10.42
N VAL A 104 11.54 14.67 9.69
CA VAL A 104 11.86 14.99 8.29
C VAL A 104 12.22 16.45 8.13
N SER A 105 12.94 16.76 7.06
CA SER A 105 13.32 18.12 6.70
C SER A 105 12.08 19.03 6.57
N LYS A 106 12.21 20.30 6.98
CA LYS A 106 11.19 21.33 6.70
C LYS A 106 10.95 21.52 5.20
N GLU A 107 11.93 21.14 4.37
CA GLU A 107 11.88 21.21 2.90
C GLU A 107 11.38 19.90 2.27
N TYR A 108 10.99 18.90 3.07
CA TYR A 108 10.49 17.64 2.53
C TYR A 108 9.23 17.87 1.67
N PRO A 109 9.07 17.23 0.50
CA PRO A 109 9.91 16.15 -0.04
C PRO A 109 11.08 16.61 -0.93
N THR A 110 11.35 17.89 -1.08
CA THR A 110 12.35 18.40 -2.04
C THR A 110 13.79 18.21 -1.59
N ASN A 111 14.02 17.99 -0.29
CA ASN A 111 15.36 17.83 0.28
C ASN A 111 15.38 16.73 1.35
N GLU A 112 15.31 15.49 0.90
CA GLU A 112 15.33 14.30 1.76
C GLU A 112 16.67 14.11 2.48
N SER A 113 17.76 14.66 1.92
CA SER A 113 19.09 14.55 2.52
C SER A 113 19.23 15.23 3.88
N LYS A 114 18.30 16.11 4.19
CA LYS A 114 18.23 16.81 5.49
C LYS A 114 17.27 16.17 6.48
N ASN A 115 16.70 15.00 6.16
CA ASN A 115 15.86 14.29 7.12
C ASN A 115 16.68 13.83 8.33
N ALA A 116 16.07 13.90 9.51
CA ALA A 116 16.66 13.28 10.69
C ALA A 116 16.48 11.76 10.68
N LEU A 117 15.37 11.27 10.15
CA LEU A 117 15.11 9.84 9.97
C LEU A 117 15.25 9.45 8.51
N HIS A 118 16.01 8.39 8.28
CA HIS A 118 16.19 7.75 6.98
C HIS A 118 15.69 6.30 7.02
N TRP A 119 15.38 5.77 5.86
CA TRP A 119 14.94 4.39 5.68
C TRP A 119 15.48 3.79 4.38
N ASN A 120 15.69 2.48 4.38
CA ASN A 120 16.07 1.71 3.20
C ASN A 120 15.06 0.58 2.97
N SER A 121 14.85 0.24 1.72
CA SER A 121 14.06 -0.92 1.28
C SER A 121 14.80 -1.67 0.18
N TYR A 122 14.38 -2.89 -0.11
CA TYR A 122 15.02 -3.71 -1.15
C TYR A 122 14.48 -3.44 -2.57
N GLY A 123 13.58 -2.50 -2.74
CA GLY A 123 12.99 -2.20 -4.04
C GLY A 123 12.98 -0.74 -4.42
N CYS A 124 13.21 0.12 -3.45
CA CYS A 124 13.25 1.55 -3.66
C CYS A 124 14.67 2.06 -3.39
N PHE A 125 15.26 2.67 -4.39
CA PHE A 125 16.52 3.37 -4.22
C PHE A 125 16.26 4.74 -3.65
N ASN A 126 16.57 4.97 -2.40
CA ASN A 126 16.93 6.32 -2.00
C ASN A 126 18.39 6.52 -2.43
N VAL A 127 18.56 7.11 -3.61
CA VAL A 127 19.82 7.14 -4.35
C VAL A 127 20.93 7.86 -3.57
N GLU A 128 20.59 8.76 -2.68
CA GLU A 128 21.56 9.60 -1.99
C GLU A 128 22.18 8.94 -0.75
N TYR A 129 21.49 7.99 -0.13
CA TYR A 129 21.92 7.30 1.08
C TYR A 129 22.14 5.81 0.89
N ASN A 130 21.65 5.26 -0.20
CA ASN A 130 21.98 3.93 -0.62
C ASN A 130 23.39 3.98 -1.22
N SER A 131 24.40 3.82 -0.43
CA SER A 131 25.78 3.67 -0.88
C SER A 131 25.98 2.37 -1.69
N GLY A 132 25.08 2.11 -2.61
CA GLY A 132 25.20 1.10 -3.64
C GLY A 132 25.06 -0.34 -3.19
N ASN A 133 24.71 -0.64 -1.94
CA ASN A 133 24.73 -2.01 -1.46
C ASN A 133 23.34 -2.56 -1.05
N TYR A 134 22.35 -2.28 -1.86
CA TYR A 134 21.05 -2.92 -1.82
C TYR A 134 21.13 -4.45 -1.66
N TRP A 135 21.92 -5.09 -2.52
CA TRP A 135 22.15 -6.53 -2.44
C TRP A 135 22.90 -6.95 -1.18
N GLY A 136 23.79 -6.09 -0.67
CA GLY A 136 24.49 -6.33 0.58
C GLY A 136 23.54 -6.43 1.77
N LEU A 137 22.55 -5.54 1.89
CA LEU A 137 21.51 -5.64 2.92
C LEU A 137 20.72 -6.94 2.75
N ALA A 138 20.19 -7.18 1.57
CA ALA A 138 19.37 -8.36 1.31
C ALA A 138 20.10 -9.68 1.56
N THR A 139 21.39 -9.74 1.20
CA THR A 139 22.24 -10.91 1.45
C THR A 139 22.58 -11.06 2.93
N ASN A 140 22.94 -9.97 3.59
CA ASN A 140 23.27 -9.98 5.02
C ASN A 140 22.08 -10.35 5.90
N ASP A 141 20.87 -10.00 5.48
CA ASP A 141 19.63 -10.33 6.17
C ASP A 141 19.08 -11.71 5.77
N GLY A 142 19.75 -12.40 4.85
CA GLY A 142 19.36 -13.73 4.39
C GLY A 142 18.10 -13.77 3.51
N ILE A 143 17.66 -12.62 2.99
CA ILE A 143 16.50 -12.53 2.08
C ILE A 143 16.84 -13.12 0.70
N VAL A 144 18.05 -12.86 0.23
CA VAL A 144 18.59 -13.44 -0.99
C VAL A 144 19.94 -14.13 -0.73
N ASP A 145 20.28 -15.06 -1.56
CA ASP A 145 21.61 -15.68 -1.59
C ASP A 145 22.64 -14.82 -2.33
N ALA A 146 23.87 -15.31 -2.41
CA ALA A 146 24.96 -14.64 -3.14
C ALA A 146 24.70 -14.49 -4.65
N ASN A 147 23.76 -15.21 -5.22
CA ASN A 147 23.33 -15.13 -6.61
C ASN A 147 22.07 -14.24 -6.77
N HIS A 148 21.70 -13.51 -5.74
CA HIS A 148 20.53 -12.62 -5.69
C HIS A 148 19.19 -13.35 -5.90
N LYS A 149 19.11 -14.62 -5.50
CA LYS A 149 17.86 -15.38 -5.51
C LYS A 149 17.26 -15.40 -4.11
N VAL A 150 15.94 -15.29 -4.04
CA VAL A 150 15.22 -15.38 -2.76
C VAL A 150 15.51 -16.73 -2.08
N THR A 151 15.74 -16.70 -0.78
CA THR A 151 16.05 -17.88 0.02
C THR A 151 14.79 -18.61 0.47
N ASP A 152 13.69 -17.88 0.73
CA ASP A 152 12.39 -18.46 1.08
C ASP A 152 11.57 -18.73 -0.18
N PRO A 153 11.22 -19.99 -0.51
CA PRO A 153 10.40 -20.32 -1.68
C PRO A 153 8.96 -19.78 -1.60
N LYS A 154 8.51 -19.30 -0.43
CA LYS A 154 7.23 -18.63 -0.28
C LYS A 154 7.27 -17.19 -0.76
N MET A 155 8.43 -16.57 -0.84
CA MET A 155 8.59 -15.25 -1.45
C MET A 155 8.43 -15.31 -2.96
N VAL A 156 8.04 -14.19 -3.56
CA VAL A 156 8.11 -14.01 -5.01
C VAL A 156 9.59 -13.89 -5.43
N ALA A 157 9.87 -14.19 -6.69
CA ALA A 157 11.18 -13.95 -7.26
C ALA A 157 11.55 -12.46 -7.20
N VAL A 158 12.83 -12.14 -7.22
CA VAL A 158 13.29 -10.75 -7.10
C VAL A 158 12.66 -9.86 -8.17
N GLU A 159 12.65 -10.30 -9.42
CA GLU A 159 12.10 -9.58 -10.56
C GLU A 159 10.57 -9.35 -10.48
N ASP A 160 9.89 -10.13 -9.67
CA ASP A 160 8.44 -10.03 -9.47
C ASP A 160 8.06 -9.29 -8.17
N GLY A 161 9.00 -9.19 -7.23
CA GLY A 161 8.77 -8.66 -5.89
C GLY A 161 9.23 -7.23 -5.66
N LEU A 162 9.71 -6.54 -6.69
CA LEU A 162 10.24 -5.18 -6.56
C LEU A 162 9.15 -4.17 -6.16
N TRP A 163 9.54 -3.26 -5.28
CA TRP A 163 8.75 -2.10 -4.91
C TRP A 163 9.26 -0.86 -5.64
N ASN A 164 8.33 0.03 -6.00
CA ASN A 164 8.67 1.34 -6.56
C ASN A 164 9.21 2.26 -5.46
N ASP A 165 9.86 3.36 -5.87
CA ASP A 165 10.31 4.37 -4.92
C ASP A 165 9.14 4.93 -4.11
N TYR A 166 9.40 5.23 -2.84
CA TYR A 166 8.44 5.92 -1.99
C TYR A 166 8.17 7.32 -2.53
N LYS A 167 6.90 7.66 -2.60
CA LYS A 167 6.44 8.98 -3.03
C LYS A 167 5.67 9.66 -1.92
N TYR A 168 5.91 10.93 -1.73
CA TYR A 168 5.13 11.77 -0.84
C TYR A 168 3.67 11.84 -1.32
N VAL A 169 2.73 11.60 -0.42
CA VAL A 169 1.28 11.65 -0.70
C VAL A 169 0.54 12.71 0.13
N GLY A 170 1.15 13.23 1.18
CA GLY A 170 0.54 14.28 1.99
C GLY A 170 0.96 14.22 3.45
N THR A 171 0.22 14.91 4.28
CA THR A 171 0.36 14.88 5.74
C THR A 171 -0.94 14.43 6.39
N GLU A 172 -0.83 13.81 7.57
CA GLU A 172 -1.96 13.35 8.38
C GLU A 172 -1.67 13.65 9.86
N THR A 173 -2.69 14.04 10.60
CA THR A 173 -2.55 14.25 12.06
C THR A 173 -3.19 13.07 12.81
N ILE A 174 -2.42 12.40 13.65
CA ILE A 174 -2.85 11.28 14.47
C ILE A 174 -2.47 11.58 15.92
N GLY A 175 -3.44 11.61 16.82
CA GLY A 175 -3.20 11.85 18.24
C GLY A 175 -2.51 13.19 18.54
N GLY A 176 -2.71 14.22 17.71
CA GLY A 176 -2.08 15.53 17.85
C GLY A 176 -0.68 15.65 17.25
N ILE A 177 -0.12 14.57 16.73
CA ILE A 177 1.17 14.54 16.02
C ILE A 177 0.92 14.60 14.52
N GLU A 178 1.59 15.52 13.83
CA GLU A 178 1.59 15.59 12.37
C GLU A 178 2.60 14.59 11.78
N TYR A 179 2.14 13.80 10.80
CA TYR A 179 2.95 12.82 10.08
C TYR A 179 3.06 13.19 8.62
N VAL A 180 4.22 13.00 8.06
CA VAL A 180 4.43 12.90 6.63
C VAL A 180 4.05 11.49 6.20
N VAL A 181 3.23 11.39 5.17
CA VAL A 181 2.80 10.11 4.59
C VAL A 181 3.50 9.91 3.27
N ILE A 182 4.22 8.81 3.15
CA ILE A 182 4.85 8.37 1.91
C ILE A 182 4.32 7.00 1.53
N ARG A 183 4.20 6.74 0.22
CA ARG A 183 3.61 5.50 -0.30
C ARG A 183 4.54 4.87 -1.33
N THR A 184 4.69 3.56 -1.24
CA THR A 184 5.25 2.72 -2.29
C THR A 184 4.19 1.77 -2.84
N THR A 185 4.36 1.34 -4.08
CA THR A 185 3.52 0.32 -4.73
C THR A 185 4.40 -0.82 -5.21
N MET A 186 3.91 -2.03 -5.15
CA MET A 186 4.61 -3.15 -5.75
C MET A 186 4.58 -3.03 -7.28
N ALA A 187 5.68 -3.35 -7.95
CA ALA A 187 5.81 -3.20 -9.40
C ALA A 187 4.90 -4.18 -10.18
N LYS A 188 4.59 -5.31 -9.57
CA LYS A 188 3.69 -6.34 -10.11
C LYS A 188 2.69 -6.78 -9.05
N THR A 189 1.67 -7.54 -9.43
CA THR A 189 0.74 -8.16 -8.47
C THR A 189 1.46 -9.19 -7.61
N LEU A 190 1.05 -9.29 -6.34
CA LEU A 190 1.49 -10.34 -5.44
C LEU A 190 0.59 -11.57 -5.62
N PRO A 191 1.10 -12.71 -6.14
CA PRO A 191 0.32 -13.90 -6.33
C PRO A 191 -0.28 -14.46 -5.02
N ALA A 192 -1.41 -15.15 -5.14
CA ALA A 192 -2.04 -15.83 -4.02
C ALA A 192 -1.06 -16.76 -3.29
N GLY A 193 -1.05 -16.71 -1.97
CA GLY A 193 -0.18 -17.54 -1.11
C GLY A 193 1.29 -17.13 -1.07
N LYS A 194 1.70 -16.10 -1.80
CA LYS A 194 3.08 -15.61 -1.82
C LYS A 194 3.31 -14.45 -0.85
N THR A 195 4.59 -14.24 -0.53
CA THR A 195 5.10 -13.11 0.27
C THR A 195 5.92 -12.19 -0.62
N SER A 196 5.73 -10.89 -0.46
CA SER A 196 6.51 -9.87 -1.19
C SER A 196 7.97 -9.86 -0.73
N LEU A 197 8.84 -9.25 -1.53
CA LEU A 197 10.10 -8.73 -0.99
C LEU A 197 9.81 -7.66 0.06
N PRO A 198 10.74 -7.39 1.00
CA PRO A 198 10.53 -6.34 1.99
C PRO A 198 10.36 -4.97 1.36
N CYS A 199 9.29 -4.28 1.75
CA CYS A 199 9.08 -2.88 1.38
C CYS A 199 9.86 -1.91 2.29
N LEU A 200 10.34 -2.40 3.43
CA LEU A 200 11.23 -1.70 4.35
C LEU A 200 12.26 -2.71 4.85
N ALA A 201 13.51 -2.31 5.00
CA ALA A 201 14.59 -3.17 5.47
C ALA A 201 15.23 -2.64 6.76
N GLN A 202 15.44 -1.34 6.85
CA GLN A 202 16.00 -0.70 8.03
C GLN A 202 15.59 0.77 8.12
N VAL A 203 15.67 1.29 9.34
CA VAL A 203 15.56 2.72 9.63
C VAL A 203 16.77 3.16 10.46
N TYR A 204 17.21 4.39 10.26
CA TYR A 204 18.33 4.96 11.02
C TYR A 204 18.15 6.47 11.16
N MET A 205 18.72 7.01 12.23
CA MET A 205 18.78 8.44 12.45
C MET A 205 20.06 8.99 11.82
N ASP A 206 19.99 10.10 11.12
CA ASP A 206 21.16 10.73 10.49
C ASP A 206 22.24 10.99 11.53
N TRP A 207 23.48 10.63 11.21
CA TRP A 207 24.64 10.81 12.10
C TRP A 207 24.95 12.29 12.40
N ARG A 208 24.43 13.20 11.58
CA ARG A 208 24.57 14.67 11.76
C ARG A 208 23.56 15.26 12.75
N VAL A 209 22.57 14.47 13.17
CA VAL A 209 21.63 14.91 14.19
C VAL A 209 22.36 15.02 15.51
N THR A 210 22.61 16.23 15.94
CA THR A 210 23.12 16.54 17.27
C THR A 210 21.94 16.91 18.16
N THR A 211 21.87 16.35 19.35
CA THR A 211 20.97 16.89 20.39
C THR A 211 21.51 18.25 20.81
N SER A 212 20.95 19.32 20.23
CA SER A 212 21.13 20.64 20.86
C SER A 212 20.30 20.64 22.14
N GLU A 213 20.87 21.15 23.22
CA GLU A 213 20.17 21.25 24.51
C GLU A 213 18.88 22.09 24.44
N ASP A 214 18.66 22.79 23.33
CA ASP A 214 17.55 23.71 23.07
C ASP A 214 16.42 23.08 22.22
N GLY A 215 16.52 21.81 21.82
CA GLY A 215 15.49 21.11 21.05
C GLY A 215 15.21 21.72 19.66
N THR A 216 16.14 22.45 19.06
CA THR A 216 16.05 23.03 17.72
C THR A 216 17.02 22.35 16.73
#